data_9c8ee50e838469b5f2665211e3585997
#
_entry.id   9c8ee50e838469b5f2665211e3585997
#
_cell.length_a   1.000
_cell.length_b   1.000
_cell.length_c   1.000
_cell.angle_alpha   90.00
_cell.angle_beta   90.00
_cell.angle_gamma   90.00
#
_symmetry.space_group_name_H-M   'P 1'
#
loop_
_entity.id
_entity.type
_entity.pdbx_description
1 polymer ?
#
loop_
_entity_poly.entity_id
_entity_poly.type
_entity_poly.pdbx_seq_one_letter_code
_entity_poly.pdbx_strand_id
1 'polypeptide(L)'
;MSEFRARDEERASGDPGDPRPAAARAGRSEGPAVDPGGSAERMEALLRDLCALPGPTGQEEAVTAWVRREWEGRGEVTATPVGNLFLRIPGPGPRVLLAAHADELSLIVRSVTADGFLHVLPGERDTFSSPYFIGQRFQLLADHGPVIGILATTTGHAMTPEQRERTRMGWDDLFVDVGMTAAEVAAAGIHVGTRMVWDPGVQKVGRLLVGKAMDDRLGVAVLVELSRRLAERAPHFDVTFALTVQEEIGMIGASSVARDGRAFDIGFIIDNGLAGDIPTVQDEHVPVRLGGGPALVHRDSSVHYSRRLIARMHALAQSHDIPVQDVVLYHYSSDGAYLVRQGMETLLVAPPIRYSHSPFEAVDPRDVEHAVRLFEAFLTEAAAE
;
A
#
# COMPACT_ATOMS: atom_id res chain seq x y z
N MET A 1 27.10 -3.86 -50.61
CA MET A 1 26.63 -4.04 -52.01
C MET A 1 25.20 -4.47 -51.96
N SER A 2 24.36 -3.62 -52.53
CA SER A 2 23.02 -3.78 -53.13
C SER A 2 21.94 -4.34 -52.20
N GLU A 3 20.77 -3.88 -52.11
CA GLU A 3 19.96 -2.78 -52.69
C GLU A 3 18.64 -2.82 -51.95
N PHE A 4 18.21 -1.72 -51.41
CA PHE A 4 16.78 -1.52 -51.11
C PHE A 4 16.33 -0.22 -51.70
N ARG A 5 15.65 -0.35 -52.84
CA ARG A 5 14.97 0.77 -53.49
C ARG A 5 13.60 1.01 -52.90
N ALA A 6 13.32 2.28 -52.80
CA ALA A 6 12.03 2.91 -52.52
C ALA A 6 10.90 2.47 -53.49
N ARG A 7 9.67 2.52 -52.99
CA ARG A 7 8.49 2.88 -53.78
C ARG A 7 7.65 3.87 -52.97
N ASP A 8 7.59 5.04 -53.53
CA ASP A 8 6.64 6.12 -53.26
C ASP A 8 5.31 5.90 -54.00
N GLU A 9 4.33 6.69 -53.51
CA GLU A 9 3.09 7.14 -54.17
C GLU A 9 1.92 6.14 -54.23
N GLU A 10 0.69 6.51 -53.85
CA GLU A 10 -0.17 7.68 -54.16
C GLU A 10 -1.46 7.69 -53.32
N ARG A 11 -1.87 8.88 -52.82
CA ARG A 11 -3.23 9.48 -52.85
C ARG A 11 -4.43 8.64 -52.37
N ALA A 12 -5.46 9.18 -51.78
CA ALA A 12 -6.03 10.52 -51.81
C ALA A 12 -7.09 10.69 -50.69
N SER A 13 -7.23 11.92 -50.31
CA SER A 13 -8.45 12.73 -50.07
C SER A 13 -9.70 12.16 -49.42
N GLY A 14 -10.07 12.78 -48.33
CA GLY A 14 -11.40 13.34 -48.17
C GLY A 14 -12.39 12.53 -47.39
N ASP A 15 -12.76 12.96 -46.20
CA ASP A 15 -14.06 13.59 -45.99
C ASP A 15 -14.18 14.15 -44.56
N PRO A 16 -14.76 15.32 -44.37
CA PRO A 16 -14.98 15.90 -43.04
C PRO A 16 -16.40 15.64 -42.56
N GLY A 17 -16.56 15.40 -41.27
CA GLY A 17 -17.83 15.72 -40.65
C GLY A 17 -18.59 14.59 -40.02
N ASP A 18 -18.40 14.45 -38.69
CA ASP A 18 -19.49 14.01 -37.84
C ASP A 18 -19.50 14.87 -36.55
N PRO A 19 -20.42 15.83 -36.39
CA PRO A 19 -20.58 16.58 -35.16
C PRO A 19 -21.42 15.78 -34.17
N ARG A 20 -20.78 15.16 -33.18
CA ARG A 20 -21.53 14.64 -32.04
C ARG A 20 -22.04 15.79 -31.18
N PRO A 21 -23.33 15.77 -30.76
CA PRO A 21 -23.91 16.86 -29.99
C PRO A 21 -23.30 16.95 -28.59
N ALA A 22 -22.97 18.16 -28.19
CA ALA A 22 -22.57 18.50 -26.84
C ALA A 22 -23.71 18.19 -25.86
N ALA A 23 -23.50 17.26 -24.96
CA ALA A 23 -24.40 17.00 -23.86
C ALA A 23 -24.49 18.23 -22.94
N ALA A 24 -25.71 18.75 -22.80
CA ALA A 24 -26.03 19.88 -21.95
C ALA A 24 -25.61 19.58 -20.48
N ARG A 25 -24.81 20.47 -19.90
CA ARG A 25 -24.51 20.50 -18.48
C ARG A 25 -25.81 20.89 -17.74
N ALA A 26 -26.44 19.92 -17.10
CA ALA A 26 -27.47 20.19 -16.09
C ALA A 26 -26.79 20.83 -14.87
N GLY A 27 -27.36 21.94 -14.38
CA GLY A 27 -26.87 22.66 -13.22
C GLY A 27 -26.87 21.77 -11.98
N ARG A 28 -25.74 21.68 -11.31
CA ARG A 28 -25.58 21.00 -10.01
C ARG A 28 -26.02 21.97 -8.91
N SER A 29 -26.93 21.55 -8.06
CA SER A 29 -27.22 22.18 -6.79
C SER A 29 -26.02 21.99 -5.85
N GLU A 30 -25.44 23.07 -5.37
CA GLU A 30 -24.43 23.04 -4.34
C GLU A 30 -25.04 22.52 -3.04
N GLY A 31 -24.72 21.28 -2.66
CA GLY A 31 -24.89 20.77 -1.30
C GLY A 31 -23.89 21.46 -0.36
N PRO A 32 -24.08 21.37 0.99
CA PRO A 32 -23.22 22.06 1.93
C PRO A 32 -21.76 21.66 1.72
N ALA A 33 -20.90 22.64 1.51
CA ALA A 33 -19.47 22.49 1.32
C ALA A 33 -18.87 21.84 2.58
N VAL A 34 -18.56 20.55 2.50
CA VAL A 34 -17.57 19.93 3.40
C VAL A 34 -16.22 20.55 3.01
N ASP A 35 -15.48 21.06 3.98
CA ASP A 35 -14.15 21.66 3.79
C ASP A 35 -13.19 20.59 3.19
N PRO A 36 -12.96 20.54 1.87
CA PRO A 36 -12.16 19.49 1.25
C PRO A 36 -10.66 19.75 1.40
N GLY A 37 -10.25 20.94 1.85
CA GLY A 37 -8.85 21.30 2.06
C GLY A 37 -8.27 20.66 3.31
N GLY A 38 -8.95 20.76 4.45
CA GLY A 38 -8.42 20.30 5.74
C GLY A 38 -8.29 18.79 5.89
N SER A 39 -9.14 18.00 5.23
CA SER A 39 -9.12 16.54 5.37
C SER A 39 -8.06 15.88 4.49
N ALA A 40 -7.84 16.36 3.28
CA ALA A 40 -6.77 15.87 2.41
C ALA A 40 -5.39 16.25 2.94
N GLU A 41 -5.25 17.46 3.50
CA GLU A 41 -4.01 17.90 4.18
C GLU A 41 -3.69 17.03 5.40
N ARG A 42 -4.72 16.62 6.14
CA ARG A 42 -4.55 15.69 7.25
C ARG A 42 -4.11 14.31 6.78
N MET A 43 -4.67 13.78 5.70
CA MET A 43 -4.19 12.52 5.10
C MET A 43 -2.75 12.64 4.63
N GLU A 44 -2.37 13.77 4.01
CA GLU A 44 -0.99 14.03 3.63
C GLU A 44 -0.06 13.99 4.85
N ALA A 45 -0.44 14.62 5.96
CA ALA A 45 0.35 14.60 7.20
C ALA A 45 0.48 13.18 7.78
N LEU A 46 -0.62 12.44 7.89
CA LEU A 46 -0.61 11.06 8.39
C LEU A 46 0.27 10.14 7.55
N LEU A 47 0.18 10.24 6.22
CA LEU A 47 1.01 9.43 5.32
C LEU A 47 2.50 9.78 5.46
N ARG A 48 2.85 11.07 5.62
CA ARG A 48 4.24 11.48 5.86
C ARG A 48 4.78 10.91 7.16
N ASP A 49 4.00 10.99 8.24
CA ASP A 49 4.40 10.49 9.56
C ASP A 49 4.57 8.96 9.54
N LEU A 50 3.59 8.25 8.97
CA LEU A 50 3.60 6.79 8.91
C LEU A 50 4.72 6.23 8.01
N CYS A 51 4.91 6.81 6.82
CA CYS A 51 5.95 6.36 5.90
C CYS A 51 7.38 6.71 6.37
N ALA A 52 7.52 7.65 7.32
CA ALA A 52 8.81 7.93 7.96
C ALA A 52 9.24 6.85 8.96
N LEU A 53 8.31 6.05 9.47
CA LEU A 53 8.59 4.99 10.43
C LEU A 53 9.17 3.76 9.73
N PRO A 54 10.27 3.17 10.24
CA PRO A 54 10.68 1.86 9.78
C PRO A 54 9.75 0.78 10.33
N GLY A 55 9.45 -0.21 9.51
CA GLY A 55 8.61 -1.34 9.90
C GLY A 55 8.81 -2.53 8.96
N PRO A 56 10.05 -3.04 8.79
CA PRO A 56 10.25 -4.23 7.98
C PRO A 56 9.47 -5.40 8.55
N THR A 57 8.99 -6.27 7.71
CA THR A 57 8.23 -7.47 8.09
C THR A 57 8.89 -8.22 9.25
N GLY A 58 8.16 -8.40 10.36
CA GLY A 58 8.64 -9.03 11.58
C GLY A 58 9.38 -8.08 12.56
N GLN A 59 9.46 -6.78 12.25
CA GLN A 59 10.01 -5.73 13.12
C GLN A 59 9.17 -4.44 12.99
N GLU A 60 7.86 -4.56 13.21
CA GLU A 60 6.88 -3.48 13.03
C GLU A 60 6.67 -2.62 14.28
N GLU A 61 7.52 -2.77 15.30
CA GLU A 61 7.33 -2.16 16.63
C GLU A 61 7.22 -0.63 16.58
N ALA A 62 7.96 0.04 15.68
CA ALA A 62 7.90 1.48 15.58
C ALA A 62 6.52 1.97 15.12
N VAL A 63 5.94 1.27 14.14
CA VAL A 63 4.59 1.56 13.62
C VAL A 63 3.52 1.20 14.64
N THR A 64 3.61 -0.01 15.21
CA THR A 64 2.66 -0.48 16.23
C THR A 64 2.63 0.46 17.44
N ALA A 65 3.81 0.93 17.90
CA ALA A 65 3.91 1.86 19.00
C ALA A 65 3.31 3.25 18.65
N TRP A 66 3.50 3.72 17.41
CA TRP A 66 2.93 4.97 16.94
C TRP A 66 1.40 4.87 16.86
N VAL A 67 0.86 3.83 16.23
CA VAL A 67 -0.59 3.60 16.12
C VAL A 67 -1.23 3.40 17.50
N ARG A 68 -0.56 2.70 18.42
CA ARG A 68 -1.04 2.54 19.80
C ARG A 68 -1.27 3.89 20.46
N ARG A 69 -0.33 4.84 20.33
CA ARG A 69 -0.47 6.21 20.89
C ARG A 69 -1.65 6.95 20.27
N GLU A 70 -1.84 6.81 18.94
CA GLU A 70 -2.99 7.40 18.27
C GLU A 70 -4.32 6.82 18.73
N TRP A 71 -4.34 5.55 19.13
CA TRP A 71 -5.56 4.88 19.59
C TRP A 71 -5.85 5.05 21.10
N GLU A 72 -4.91 5.58 21.88
CA GLU A 72 -5.12 5.83 23.30
C GLU A 72 -6.34 6.72 23.55
N GLY A 73 -7.21 6.28 24.47
CA GLY A 73 -8.44 7.01 24.84
C GLY A 73 -9.60 6.89 23.84
N ARG A 74 -9.43 6.18 22.70
CA ARG A 74 -10.52 6.01 21.72
C ARG A 74 -11.36 4.75 21.93
N GLY A 75 -10.86 3.79 22.71
CA GLY A 75 -11.52 2.52 23.00
C GLY A 75 -10.60 1.54 23.72
N GLU A 76 -10.93 0.25 23.65
CA GLU A 76 -10.14 -0.81 24.24
C GLU A 76 -9.02 -1.23 23.29
N VAL A 77 -7.76 -1.01 23.69
CA VAL A 77 -6.58 -1.38 22.90
C VAL A 77 -5.95 -2.66 23.45
N THR A 78 -5.84 -3.68 22.60
CA THR A 78 -5.22 -4.98 22.93
C THR A 78 -4.18 -5.37 21.89
N ALA A 79 -3.23 -6.24 22.26
CA ALA A 79 -2.23 -6.77 21.33
C ALA A 79 -2.17 -8.30 21.45
N THR A 80 -1.70 -8.95 20.39
CA THR A 80 -1.47 -10.40 20.38
C THR A 80 0.01 -10.72 20.47
N PRO A 81 0.37 -11.96 20.86
CA PRO A 81 1.77 -12.39 20.88
C PRO A 81 2.47 -12.34 19.50
N VAL A 82 1.71 -12.42 18.40
CA VAL A 82 2.29 -12.33 17.04
C VAL A 82 2.61 -10.88 16.66
N GLY A 83 2.04 -9.88 17.37
CA GLY A 83 2.30 -8.46 17.15
C GLY A 83 1.10 -7.64 16.66
N ASN A 84 -0.02 -8.28 16.27
CA ASN A 84 -1.23 -7.52 15.88
C ASN A 84 -1.68 -6.60 17.01
N LEU A 85 -2.13 -5.40 16.65
CA LEU A 85 -2.74 -4.45 17.56
C LEU A 85 -4.21 -4.26 17.21
N PHE A 86 -5.09 -4.27 18.20
CA PHE A 86 -6.53 -4.09 18.02
C PHE A 86 -7.01 -2.87 18.81
N LEU A 87 -7.93 -2.11 18.23
CA LEU A 87 -8.75 -1.12 18.91
C LEU A 87 -10.21 -1.51 18.74
N ARG A 88 -10.94 -1.71 19.85
CA ARG A 88 -12.40 -1.93 19.82
C ARG A 88 -13.15 -0.69 20.26
N ILE A 89 -14.08 -0.24 19.42
CA ILE A 89 -15.07 0.82 19.73
C ILE A 89 -16.44 0.13 19.73
N PRO A 90 -17.07 -0.07 20.90
CA PRO A 90 -18.31 -0.82 20.98
C PRO A 90 -19.49 -0.09 20.36
N GLY A 91 -20.38 -0.83 19.73
CA GLY A 91 -21.65 -0.36 19.20
C GLY A 91 -22.71 -1.44 19.27
N PRO A 92 -23.99 -1.12 18.98
CA PRO A 92 -25.13 -2.03 19.21
C PRO A 92 -25.29 -3.10 18.11
N GLY A 93 -24.65 -2.94 16.97
CA GLY A 93 -24.88 -3.78 15.77
C GLY A 93 -23.92 -4.96 15.64
N PRO A 94 -23.87 -5.57 14.44
CA PRO A 94 -22.96 -6.65 14.12
C PRO A 94 -21.49 -6.27 14.35
N ARG A 95 -20.66 -7.28 14.59
CA ARG A 95 -19.23 -7.09 14.81
C ARG A 95 -18.51 -6.94 13.48
N VAL A 96 -17.87 -5.79 13.29
CA VAL A 96 -17.14 -5.44 12.08
C VAL A 96 -15.65 -5.32 12.39
N LEU A 97 -14.84 -6.01 11.60
CA LEU A 97 -13.40 -5.86 11.59
C LEU A 97 -12.98 -4.98 10.42
N LEU A 98 -12.09 -4.01 10.65
CA LEU A 98 -11.35 -3.31 9.62
C LEU A 98 -9.86 -3.57 9.86
N ALA A 99 -9.15 -4.08 8.86
CA ALA A 99 -7.74 -4.42 8.99
C ALA A 99 -6.89 -3.77 7.89
N ALA A 100 -5.66 -3.40 8.26
CA ALA A 100 -4.60 -2.92 7.39
C ALA A 100 -3.26 -3.40 7.96
N HIS A 101 -2.25 -3.61 7.11
CA HIS A 101 -0.99 -4.14 7.59
C HIS A 101 0.05 -3.07 7.92
N ALA A 102 0.90 -3.37 8.91
CA ALA A 102 1.91 -2.48 9.43
C ALA A 102 3.26 -2.60 8.73
N ASP A 103 3.54 -3.77 8.19
CA ASP A 103 4.85 -4.05 7.62
C ASP A 103 5.06 -3.39 6.26
N GLU A 104 6.33 -3.32 5.90
CA GLU A 104 6.82 -2.83 4.61
C GLU A 104 7.90 -3.74 4.09
N LEU A 105 8.08 -3.75 2.78
CA LEU A 105 9.14 -4.48 2.11
C LEU A 105 10.53 -4.01 2.55
N SER A 106 11.44 -4.95 2.67
CA SER A 106 12.76 -4.71 3.22
C SER A 106 13.84 -5.59 2.61
N LEU A 107 15.09 -5.30 2.91
CA LEU A 107 16.20 -6.21 2.68
C LEU A 107 16.77 -6.69 4.02
N ILE A 108 17.44 -7.84 3.98
CA ILE A 108 18.10 -8.44 5.14
C ILE A 108 19.57 -8.74 4.84
N VAL A 109 20.45 -8.42 5.75
CA VAL A 109 21.87 -8.72 5.62
C VAL A 109 22.10 -10.23 5.71
N ARG A 110 22.64 -10.79 4.62
CA ARG A 110 22.99 -12.22 4.50
C ARG A 110 24.41 -12.51 4.99
N SER A 111 25.35 -11.62 4.67
CA SER A 111 26.75 -11.75 5.08
C SER A 111 27.48 -10.41 5.01
N VAL A 112 28.58 -10.28 5.79
CA VAL A 112 29.51 -9.15 5.74
C VAL A 112 30.80 -9.63 5.13
N THR A 113 31.34 -8.90 4.14
CA THR A 113 32.63 -9.22 3.52
C THR A 113 33.79 -8.77 4.40
N ALA A 114 35.02 -9.26 4.13
CA ALA A 114 36.23 -8.85 4.84
C ALA A 114 36.52 -7.34 4.68
N ASP A 115 36.02 -6.72 3.62
CA ASP A 115 36.21 -5.28 3.33
C ASP A 115 35.04 -4.41 3.84
N GLY A 116 34.02 -5.01 4.47
CA GLY A 116 32.88 -4.29 5.08
C GLY A 116 31.67 -4.10 4.17
N PHE A 117 31.65 -4.65 2.96
CA PHE A 117 30.45 -4.69 2.14
C PHE A 117 29.44 -5.72 2.64
N LEU A 118 28.15 -5.50 2.38
CA LEU A 118 27.10 -6.37 2.84
C LEU A 118 26.42 -7.06 1.66
N HIS A 119 26.37 -8.39 1.65
CA HIS A 119 25.47 -9.12 0.77
C HIS A 119 24.08 -9.18 1.42
N VAL A 120 23.05 -8.96 0.63
CA VAL A 120 21.65 -8.83 1.08
C VAL A 120 20.72 -9.71 0.28
N LEU A 121 19.55 -10.01 0.86
CA LEU A 121 18.44 -10.66 0.20
C LEU A 121 17.15 -9.90 0.52
N PRO A 122 16.05 -10.08 -0.25
CA PRO A 122 14.72 -9.65 0.18
C PRO A 122 14.38 -10.20 1.56
N GLY A 123 13.78 -9.41 2.40
CA GLY A 123 13.30 -9.81 3.72
C GLY A 123 12.01 -10.60 3.66
N GLU A 124 11.28 -10.47 2.58
CA GLU A 124 9.99 -11.04 2.26
C GLU A 124 10.12 -12.04 1.10
N ARG A 125 8.99 -12.51 0.56
CA ARG A 125 9.01 -13.32 -0.67
C ARG A 125 9.56 -12.48 -1.81
N ASP A 126 10.19 -13.13 -2.80
CA ASP A 126 10.82 -12.47 -3.96
C ASP A 126 9.76 -11.84 -4.88
N THR A 127 9.15 -10.78 -4.38
CA THR A 127 8.13 -9.98 -5.08
C THR A 127 8.73 -8.75 -5.77
N PHE A 128 10.05 -8.59 -5.67
CA PHE A 128 10.78 -7.42 -6.14
C PHE A 128 11.38 -7.58 -7.53
N SER A 129 11.36 -6.51 -8.29
CA SER A 129 12.21 -6.37 -9.46
C SER A 129 13.52 -5.69 -9.07
N SER A 130 14.63 -6.43 -9.07
CA SER A 130 15.96 -5.94 -8.68
C SER A 130 16.42 -4.61 -9.30
N PRO A 131 16.01 -4.21 -10.54
CA PRO A 131 16.40 -2.93 -11.12
C PRO A 131 15.96 -1.70 -10.33
N TYR A 132 14.87 -1.76 -9.56
CA TYR A 132 14.37 -0.61 -8.78
C TYR A 132 15.25 -0.25 -7.59
N PHE A 133 16.15 -1.14 -7.17
CA PHE A 133 16.96 -0.98 -5.96
C PHE A 133 18.31 -0.36 -6.19
N ILE A 134 18.88 -0.53 -7.38
CA ILE A 134 20.27 -0.10 -7.67
C ILE A 134 20.37 1.41 -7.55
N GLY A 135 21.32 1.86 -6.73
CA GLY A 135 21.56 3.27 -6.44
C GLY A 135 20.62 3.87 -5.38
N GLN A 136 19.71 3.08 -4.83
CA GLN A 136 18.85 3.53 -3.73
C GLN A 136 19.60 3.53 -2.41
N ARG A 137 19.25 4.48 -1.56
CA ARG A 137 19.70 4.53 -0.17
C ARG A 137 18.77 3.72 0.71
N PHE A 138 19.36 3.05 1.67
CA PHE A 138 18.66 2.26 2.66
C PHE A 138 19.07 2.69 4.06
N GLN A 139 18.14 2.66 4.98
CA GLN A 139 18.38 2.77 6.41
C GLN A 139 18.50 1.36 6.98
N LEU A 140 19.69 0.99 7.43
CA LEU A 140 19.93 -0.24 8.18
C LEU A 140 19.51 -0.03 9.62
N LEU A 141 18.77 -0.96 10.18
CA LEU A 141 18.31 -0.96 11.57
C LEU A 141 19.37 -1.69 12.43
N ALA A 142 20.52 -1.06 12.59
CA ALA A 142 21.63 -1.60 13.36
C ALA A 142 21.41 -1.42 14.87
N ASP A 143 22.02 -2.27 15.71
CA ASP A 143 21.79 -2.31 17.16
C ASP A 143 22.10 -1.00 17.89
N HIS A 144 23.04 -0.22 17.35
CA HIS A 144 23.49 1.03 17.99
C HIS A 144 22.93 2.30 17.31
N GLY A 145 21.93 2.13 16.46
CA GLY A 145 21.25 3.20 15.76
C GLY A 145 21.30 3.04 14.23
N PRO A 146 20.48 3.83 13.50
CA PRO A 146 20.35 3.65 12.08
C PRO A 146 21.64 4.02 11.32
N VAL A 147 22.00 3.24 10.30
CA VAL A 147 23.13 3.49 9.40
C VAL A 147 22.59 3.60 7.97
N ILE A 148 23.07 4.56 7.21
CA ILE A 148 22.71 4.68 5.80
C ILE A 148 23.69 3.88 4.94
N GLY A 149 23.16 3.08 4.04
CA GLY A 149 23.90 2.35 3.02
C GLY A 149 23.31 2.56 1.63
N ILE A 150 24.10 2.28 0.61
CA ILE A 150 23.71 2.38 -0.79
C ILE A 150 23.74 0.98 -1.40
N LEU A 151 22.63 0.53 -2.01
CA LEU A 151 22.63 -0.70 -2.77
C LEU A 151 23.27 -0.46 -4.13
N ALA A 152 24.33 -1.17 -4.41
CA ALA A 152 25.19 -1.00 -5.56
C ALA A 152 25.42 -2.31 -6.31
N THR A 153 25.97 -2.18 -7.50
CA THR A 153 26.46 -3.27 -8.34
C THR A 153 27.75 -2.83 -9.03
N THR A 154 28.42 -3.75 -9.70
CA THR A 154 29.60 -3.46 -10.50
C THR A 154 29.27 -2.43 -11.58
N THR A 155 30.00 -1.32 -11.63
CA THR A 155 29.85 -0.31 -12.70
C THR A 155 30.18 -0.90 -14.07
N GLY A 156 29.47 -0.47 -15.11
CA GLY A 156 29.69 -0.94 -16.48
C GLY A 156 31.13 -0.80 -16.98
N HIS A 157 31.91 0.14 -16.44
CA HIS A 157 33.33 0.30 -16.79
C HIS A 157 34.23 -0.80 -16.19
N ALA A 158 33.81 -1.43 -15.09
CA ALA A 158 34.56 -2.49 -14.40
C ALA A 158 34.02 -3.89 -14.69
N MET A 159 32.93 -4.01 -15.45
CA MET A 159 32.34 -5.29 -15.82
C MET A 159 33.22 -6.08 -16.80
N THR A 160 33.34 -7.40 -16.58
CA THR A 160 33.91 -8.31 -17.56
C THR A 160 32.98 -8.43 -18.80
N PRO A 161 33.50 -8.92 -19.96
CA PRO A 161 32.61 -9.19 -21.10
C PRO A 161 31.42 -10.07 -20.77
N GLU A 162 31.62 -11.15 -20.00
CA GLU A 162 30.57 -12.07 -19.58
C GLU A 162 29.50 -11.40 -18.68
N GLN A 163 29.93 -10.48 -17.81
CA GLN A 163 28.99 -9.71 -16.97
C GLN A 163 28.14 -8.74 -17.80
N ARG A 164 28.72 -8.15 -18.86
CA ARG A 164 27.99 -7.24 -19.77
C ARG A 164 26.96 -7.97 -20.64
N GLU A 165 27.21 -9.25 -20.96
CA GLU A 165 26.28 -10.07 -21.76
C GLU A 165 25.12 -10.65 -20.93
N ARG A 166 25.17 -10.57 -19.60
CA ARG A 166 24.08 -11.03 -18.75
C ARG A 166 22.83 -10.18 -18.97
N THR A 167 21.74 -10.83 -19.36
CA THR A 167 20.43 -10.19 -19.58
C THR A 167 19.65 -9.93 -18.29
N ARG A 168 20.04 -10.59 -17.20
CA ARG A 168 19.38 -10.46 -15.89
C ARG A 168 20.42 -10.35 -14.78
N MET A 169 20.18 -9.42 -13.87
CA MET A 169 20.97 -9.23 -12.65
C MET A 169 20.24 -9.95 -11.50
N GLY A 170 21.00 -10.71 -10.73
CA GLY A 170 20.50 -11.40 -9.54
C GLY A 170 20.99 -10.74 -8.25
N TRP A 171 20.50 -11.21 -7.10
CA TRP A 171 20.91 -10.70 -5.78
C TRP A 171 22.40 -10.91 -5.49
N ASP A 172 23.02 -11.93 -6.06
CA ASP A 172 24.46 -12.18 -5.93
C ASP A 172 25.34 -11.17 -6.71
N ASP A 173 24.74 -10.36 -7.59
CA ASP A 173 25.41 -9.28 -8.30
C ASP A 173 25.31 -7.94 -7.56
N LEU A 174 24.59 -7.91 -6.42
CA LEU A 174 24.29 -6.71 -5.62
C LEU A 174 24.96 -6.76 -4.26
N PHE A 175 25.33 -5.60 -3.75
CA PHE A 175 25.88 -5.43 -2.41
C PHE A 175 25.49 -4.05 -1.85
N VAL A 176 25.53 -3.93 -0.53
CA VAL A 176 25.34 -2.64 0.14
C VAL A 176 26.70 -2.11 0.59
N ASP A 177 26.96 -0.88 0.22
CA ASP A 177 28.12 -0.11 0.68
C ASP A 177 27.66 0.84 1.79
N VAL A 178 28.24 0.68 2.97
CA VAL A 178 28.01 1.55 4.14
C VAL A 178 29.21 2.48 4.43
N GLY A 179 30.25 2.43 3.57
CA GLY A 179 31.47 3.24 3.73
C GLY A 179 32.30 2.90 4.96
N MET A 180 32.21 1.67 5.46
CA MET A 180 32.83 1.20 6.69
C MET A 180 33.72 -0.02 6.44
N THR A 181 34.79 -0.18 7.24
CA THR A 181 35.53 -1.44 7.34
C THR A 181 34.70 -2.52 8.06
N ALA A 182 35.05 -3.78 7.93
CA ALA A 182 34.35 -4.87 8.62
C ALA A 182 34.34 -4.69 10.16
N ALA A 183 35.40 -4.13 10.73
CA ALA A 183 35.46 -3.84 12.16
C ALA A 183 34.48 -2.73 12.58
N GLU A 184 34.34 -1.68 11.76
CA GLU A 184 33.37 -0.60 12.00
C GLU A 184 31.96 -1.07 11.79
N VAL A 185 31.68 -1.93 10.79
CA VAL A 185 30.38 -2.58 10.58
C VAL A 185 29.97 -3.36 11.84
N ALA A 186 30.85 -4.19 12.38
CA ALA A 186 30.61 -4.92 13.61
C ALA A 186 30.40 -3.99 14.82
N ALA A 187 31.20 -2.92 14.92
CA ALA A 187 31.08 -1.92 15.99
C ALA A 187 29.79 -1.11 15.92
N ALA A 188 29.21 -0.92 14.73
CA ALA A 188 27.91 -0.29 14.54
C ALA A 188 26.73 -1.21 14.89
N GLY A 189 26.97 -2.50 15.14
CA GLY A 189 25.93 -3.49 15.40
C GLY A 189 25.23 -3.96 14.13
N ILE A 190 25.93 -3.94 12.99
CA ILE A 190 25.45 -4.53 11.74
C ILE A 190 25.95 -5.97 11.64
N HIS A 191 25.04 -6.92 11.48
CA HIS A 191 25.33 -8.34 11.46
C HIS A 191 24.39 -9.10 10.54
N VAL A 192 24.58 -10.40 10.39
CA VAL A 192 23.63 -11.27 9.67
C VAL A 192 22.25 -11.16 10.32
N GLY A 193 21.24 -10.86 9.53
CA GLY A 193 19.89 -10.64 10.00
C GLY A 193 19.51 -9.17 10.22
N THR A 194 20.47 -8.23 10.21
CA THR A 194 20.14 -6.79 10.26
C THR A 194 19.21 -6.43 9.08
N ARG A 195 18.05 -5.85 9.42
CA ARG A 195 17.05 -5.42 8.43
C ARG A 195 17.38 -4.02 7.93
N MET A 196 16.93 -3.76 6.74
CA MET A 196 17.08 -2.44 6.14
C MET A 196 15.86 -2.10 5.28
N VAL A 197 15.38 -0.88 5.45
CA VAL A 197 14.27 -0.31 4.68
C VAL A 197 14.79 0.81 3.79
N TRP A 198 14.02 1.18 2.77
CA TRP A 198 14.40 2.36 1.97
C TRP A 198 14.55 3.59 2.86
N ASP A 199 15.50 4.45 2.53
CA ASP A 199 15.71 5.71 3.25
C ASP A 199 14.44 6.56 3.12
N PRO A 200 13.80 6.90 4.24
CA PRO A 200 12.51 7.54 4.23
C PRO A 200 12.56 8.95 3.64
N GLY A 201 11.57 9.27 2.83
CA GLY A 201 11.44 10.60 2.26
C GLY A 201 10.19 10.70 1.40
N VAL A 202 9.04 11.01 2.01
CA VAL A 202 7.83 11.31 1.24
C VAL A 202 7.97 12.69 0.61
N GLN A 203 7.87 12.73 -0.72
CA GLN A 203 7.92 13.95 -1.51
C GLN A 203 6.59 14.23 -2.17
N LYS A 204 6.31 15.51 -2.41
CA LYS A 204 5.14 15.93 -3.20
C LYS A 204 5.57 16.09 -4.67
N VAL A 205 4.91 15.35 -5.55
CA VAL A 205 5.11 15.43 -7.00
C VAL A 205 3.80 15.83 -7.65
N GLY A 206 3.67 17.11 -7.93
CA GLY A 206 2.36 17.67 -8.33
C GLY A 206 1.32 17.52 -7.21
N ARG A 207 0.23 16.78 -7.49
CA ARG A 207 -0.80 16.47 -6.48
C ARG A 207 -0.53 15.18 -5.71
N LEU A 208 0.48 14.41 -6.10
CA LEU A 208 0.75 13.09 -5.54
C LEU A 208 1.75 13.18 -4.39
N LEU A 209 1.63 12.28 -3.43
CA LEU A 209 2.67 11.93 -2.49
C LEU A 209 3.42 10.71 -3.03
N VAL A 210 4.75 10.79 -2.99
CA VAL A 210 5.64 9.76 -3.50
C VAL A 210 6.65 9.40 -2.42
N GLY A 211 6.74 8.12 -2.08
CA GLY A 211 7.64 7.62 -1.06
C GLY A 211 7.59 6.12 -0.91
N LYS A 212 8.31 5.60 0.07
CA LYS A 212 8.25 4.18 0.45
C LYS A 212 7.01 3.85 1.26
N ALA A 213 6.67 2.58 1.33
CA ALA A 213 5.71 2.01 2.30
C ALA A 213 4.30 2.63 2.24
N MET A 214 3.89 3.24 1.12
CA MET A 214 2.49 3.60 0.93
C MET A 214 1.61 2.35 1.01
N ASP A 215 2.14 1.24 0.57
CA ASP A 215 1.74 -0.13 0.82
C ASP A 215 2.25 -0.57 2.22
N ASP A 216 1.44 -0.73 3.27
CA ASP A 216 0.02 -0.35 3.35
C ASP A 216 -0.19 0.77 4.39
N ARG A 217 0.74 1.75 4.46
CA ARG A 217 0.57 2.91 5.36
C ARG A 217 -0.66 3.75 5.00
N LEU A 218 -1.14 3.64 3.75
CA LEU A 218 -2.41 4.28 3.37
C LEU A 218 -3.61 3.64 4.09
N GLY A 219 -3.66 2.30 4.21
CA GLY A 219 -4.68 1.61 4.99
C GLY A 219 -4.56 1.90 6.48
N VAL A 220 -3.33 1.93 7.02
CA VAL A 220 -3.09 2.36 8.41
C VAL A 220 -3.59 3.78 8.64
N ALA A 221 -3.37 4.73 7.72
CA ALA A 221 -3.88 6.09 7.82
C ALA A 221 -5.41 6.14 7.84
N VAL A 222 -6.08 5.29 7.03
CA VAL A 222 -7.54 5.13 7.08
C VAL A 222 -8.00 4.63 8.45
N LEU A 223 -7.36 3.59 9.02
CA LEU A 223 -7.72 3.07 10.35
C LEU A 223 -7.59 4.16 11.44
N VAL A 224 -6.49 4.90 11.42
CA VAL A 224 -6.19 5.95 12.42
C VAL A 224 -7.19 7.10 12.32
N GLU A 225 -7.45 7.62 11.12
CA GLU A 225 -8.38 8.73 10.94
C GLU A 225 -9.83 8.32 11.21
N LEU A 226 -10.23 7.15 10.73
CA LEU A 226 -11.58 6.65 10.96
C LEU A 226 -11.85 6.40 12.45
N SER A 227 -10.89 5.85 13.20
CA SER A 227 -11.00 5.67 14.64
C SER A 227 -11.16 7.01 15.38
N ARG A 228 -10.52 8.09 14.92
CA ARG A 228 -10.68 9.44 15.44
C ARG A 228 -12.11 9.96 15.22
N ARG A 229 -12.62 9.81 14.00
CA ARG A 229 -14.00 10.25 13.66
C ARG A 229 -15.06 9.48 14.44
N LEU A 230 -14.88 8.18 14.64
CA LEU A 230 -15.81 7.36 15.41
C LEU A 230 -15.75 7.64 16.92
N ALA A 231 -14.67 8.20 17.43
CA ALA A 231 -14.63 8.70 18.80
C ALA A 231 -15.54 9.95 19.01
N GLU A 232 -15.79 10.72 17.94
CA GLU A 232 -16.67 11.88 17.95
C GLU A 232 -18.12 11.53 17.56
N ARG A 233 -18.31 10.43 16.79
CA ARG A 233 -19.60 9.95 16.30
C ARG A 233 -19.72 8.44 16.50
N ALA A 234 -20.51 8.03 17.49
CA ALA A 234 -20.67 6.61 17.82
C ALA A 234 -21.12 5.77 16.61
N PRO A 235 -20.48 4.61 16.37
CA PRO A 235 -20.86 3.72 15.29
C PRO A 235 -22.14 2.96 15.59
N HIS A 236 -22.85 2.51 14.54
CA HIS A 236 -23.96 1.58 14.65
C HIS A 236 -23.50 0.10 14.76
N PHE A 237 -22.23 -0.18 14.57
CA PHE A 237 -21.61 -1.49 14.63
C PHE A 237 -20.68 -1.62 15.83
N ASP A 238 -20.43 -2.84 16.29
CA ASP A 238 -19.32 -3.14 17.21
C ASP A 238 -18.04 -3.23 16.38
N VAL A 239 -17.27 -2.14 16.34
CA VAL A 239 -16.15 -1.96 15.43
C VAL A 239 -14.85 -2.37 16.09
N THR A 240 -14.08 -3.20 15.41
CA THR A 240 -12.69 -3.49 15.77
C THR A 240 -11.77 -3.11 14.62
N PHE A 241 -10.82 -2.24 14.88
CA PHE A 241 -9.69 -1.97 14.01
C PHE A 241 -8.57 -2.95 14.33
N ALA A 242 -7.96 -3.52 13.31
CA ALA A 242 -6.80 -4.41 13.43
C ALA A 242 -5.64 -3.86 12.61
N LEU A 243 -4.55 -3.53 13.28
CA LEU A 243 -3.25 -3.37 12.64
C LEU A 243 -2.61 -4.74 12.60
N THR A 244 -2.55 -5.35 11.43
CA THR A 244 -1.94 -6.66 11.21
C THR A 244 -0.45 -6.52 10.97
N VAL A 245 0.31 -7.60 11.18
CA VAL A 245 1.76 -7.66 10.97
C VAL A 245 2.13 -8.80 10.05
N GLN A 246 3.30 -8.72 9.40
CA GLN A 246 3.86 -9.77 8.56
C GLN A 246 2.92 -10.20 7.42
N GLU A 247 2.26 -9.22 6.78
CA GLU A 247 1.44 -9.47 5.60
C GLU A 247 2.33 -9.96 4.46
N GLU A 248 3.41 -9.25 4.18
CA GLU A 248 4.30 -9.38 3.04
C GLU A 248 5.04 -10.73 2.96
N ILE A 249 5.08 -11.48 4.06
CA ILE A 249 5.70 -12.83 4.08
C ILE A 249 4.66 -13.96 4.14
N GLY A 250 3.37 -13.63 4.03
CA GLY A 250 2.30 -14.62 3.95
C GLY A 250 1.15 -14.39 4.90
N MET A 251 0.82 -13.12 5.19
CA MET A 251 -0.39 -12.72 5.91
C MET A 251 -0.48 -13.35 7.32
N ILE A 252 0.67 -13.40 8.02
CA ILE A 252 0.78 -14.11 9.31
C ILE A 252 -0.15 -13.49 10.35
N GLY A 253 -0.19 -12.17 10.43
CA GLY A 253 -1.07 -11.43 11.33
C GLY A 253 -2.54 -11.77 11.08
N ALA A 254 -3.01 -11.64 9.84
CA ALA A 254 -4.39 -11.92 9.45
C ALA A 254 -4.79 -13.37 9.73
N SER A 255 -3.87 -14.32 9.59
CA SER A 255 -4.12 -15.74 9.89
C SER A 255 -4.52 -15.99 11.35
N SER A 256 -4.24 -15.04 12.23
CA SER A 256 -4.48 -15.15 13.68
C SER A 256 -5.60 -14.24 14.21
N VAL A 257 -6.22 -13.41 13.36
CA VAL A 257 -7.18 -12.38 13.79
C VAL A 257 -8.40 -12.95 14.52
N ALA A 258 -8.98 -14.05 14.04
CA ALA A 258 -10.15 -14.69 14.66
C ALA A 258 -9.78 -15.75 15.71
N ARG A 259 -8.54 -15.79 16.19
CA ARG A 259 -8.13 -16.66 17.29
C ARG A 259 -8.58 -16.07 18.63
N ASP A 260 -8.49 -16.88 19.69
CA ASP A 260 -8.77 -16.49 21.07
C ASP A 260 -10.22 -16.07 21.32
N GLY A 261 -11.17 -16.70 20.60
CA GLY A 261 -12.60 -16.45 20.77
C GLY A 261 -13.10 -15.14 20.13
N ARG A 262 -12.28 -14.40 19.41
CA ARG A 262 -12.74 -13.30 18.58
C ARG A 262 -13.56 -13.84 17.44
N ALA A 263 -14.72 -13.27 17.23
CA ALA A 263 -15.57 -13.59 16.10
C ALA A 263 -16.10 -12.29 15.51
N PHE A 264 -16.10 -12.21 14.19
CA PHE A 264 -16.57 -11.06 13.44
C PHE A 264 -17.57 -11.52 12.39
N ASP A 265 -18.58 -10.71 12.16
CA ASP A 265 -19.64 -11.00 11.18
C ASP A 265 -19.22 -10.47 9.79
N ILE A 266 -18.54 -9.33 9.77
CA ILE A 266 -18.07 -8.65 8.56
C ILE A 266 -16.58 -8.31 8.72
N GLY A 267 -15.80 -8.54 7.68
CA GLY A 267 -14.40 -8.13 7.59
C GLY A 267 -14.15 -7.17 6.42
N PHE A 268 -13.48 -6.10 6.68
CA PHE A 268 -12.93 -5.23 5.64
C PHE A 268 -11.41 -5.26 5.70
N ILE A 269 -10.79 -5.43 4.56
CA ILE A 269 -9.38 -5.14 4.38
C ILE A 269 -9.26 -3.81 3.68
N ILE A 270 -8.36 -2.99 4.18
CA ILE A 270 -7.91 -1.77 3.53
C ILE A 270 -6.47 -2.05 3.16
N ASP A 271 -6.20 -2.06 1.88
CA ASP A 271 -4.89 -2.37 1.32
C ASP A 271 -4.76 -1.64 -0.01
N ASN A 272 -3.60 -1.54 -0.59
CA ASN A 272 -3.41 -0.78 -1.82
C ASN A 272 -4.17 -1.34 -3.04
N GLY A 273 -4.67 -0.46 -3.90
CA GLY A 273 -5.25 -0.81 -5.20
C GLY A 273 -4.28 -0.50 -6.33
N LEU A 274 -3.89 -1.49 -7.12
CA LEU A 274 -2.98 -1.26 -8.24
C LEU A 274 -3.61 -0.29 -9.24
N ALA A 275 -2.96 0.86 -9.51
CA ALA A 275 -3.41 1.82 -10.51
C ALA A 275 -2.76 1.54 -11.86
N GLY A 276 -3.59 1.36 -12.90
CA GLY A 276 -3.15 1.06 -14.26
C GLY A 276 -2.98 2.29 -15.15
N ASP A 277 -3.18 3.50 -14.63
CA ASP A 277 -3.08 4.76 -15.38
C ASP A 277 -1.63 5.21 -15.65
N ILE A 278 -0.82 4.27 -16.12
CA ILE A 278 0.57 4.47 -16.54
C ILE A 278 0.75 3.98 -17.99
N PRO A 279 1.70 4.54 -18.76
CA PRO A 279 1.80 4.31 -20.21
C PRO A 279 1.98 2.85 -20.65
N THR A 280 2.45 1.98 -19.75
CA THR A 280 2.78 0.57 -20.07
C THR A 280 1.70 -0.42 -19.65
N VAL A 281 0.58 0.03 -19.07
CA VAL A 281 -0.54 -0.81 -18.65
C VAL A 281 -1.77 -0.46 -19.49
N GLN A 282 -2.48 -1.50 -19.96
CA GLN A 282 -3.72 -1.33 -20.70
C GLN A 282 -4.91 -1.27 -19.75
N ASP A 283 -5.85 -0.39 -20.01
CA ASP A 283 -7.04 -0.14 -19.17
C ASP A 283 -7.87 -1.41 -18.93
N GLU A 284 -7.90 -2.32 -19.89
CA GLU A 284 -8.60 -3.61 -19.76
C GLU A 284 -7.95 -4.58 -18.75
N HIS A 285 -6.66 -4.38 -18.44
CA HIS A 285 -5.97 -5.20 -17.45
C HIS A 285 -6.09 -4.62 -16.04
N VAL A 286 -5.93 -3.29 -15.89
CA VAL A 286 -6.05 -2.61 -14.61
C VAL A 286 -6.74 -1.25 -14.85
N PRO A 287 -8.06 -1.17 -14.70
CA PRO A 287 -8.83 0.04 -15.01
C PRO A 287 -8.71 1.14 -13.94
N VAL A 288 -8.16 0.82 -12.78
CA VAL A 288 -8.07 1.72 -11.62
C VAL A 288 -7.13 2.89 -11.90
N ARG A 289 -7.54 4.09 -11.47
CA ARG A 289 -6.82 5.34 -11.70
C ARG A 289 -6.68 6.15 -10.42
N LEU A 290 -5.56 6.85 -10.25
CA LEU A 290 -5.39 7.84 -9.18
C LEU A 290 -6.39 9.00 -9.34
N GLY A 291 -7.00 9.40 -8.23
CA GLY A 291 -8.03 10.43 -8.19
C GLY A 291 -9.44 9.94 -8.52
N GLY A 292 -9.61 8.63 -8.75
CA GLY A 292 -10.90 7.99 -9.00
C GLY A 292 -11.60 7.45 -7.76
N GLY A 293 -11.03 7.65 -6.57
CA GLY A 293 -11.51 7.06 -5.32
C GLY A 293 -11.04 5.62 -5.13
N PRO A 294 -11.33 5.00 -3.96
CA PRO A 294 -10.91 3.64 -3.67
C PRO A 294 -11.57 2.63 -4.61
N ALA A 295 -10.85 1.56 -4.93
CA ALA A 295 -11.38 0.45 -5.69
C ALA A 295 -12.08 -0.56 -4.78
N LEU A 296 -13.26 -1.01 -5.19
CA LEU A 296 -13.96 -2.16 -4.61
C LEU A 296 -13.50 -3.40 -5.37
N VAL A 297 -12.77 -4.27 -4.70
CA VAL A 297 -12.17 -5.45 -5.33
C VAL A 297 -13.20 -6.58 -5.36
N HIS A 298 -13.55 -7.05 -6.55
CA HIS A 298 -14.49 -8.16 -6.72
C HIS A 298 -13.82 -9.52 -6.49
N ARG A 299 -12.55 -9.62 -6.89
CA ARG A 299 -11.75 -10.83 -6.79
C ARG A 299 -10.27 -10.49 -6.82
N ASP A 300 -9.47 -11.20 -6.02
CA ASP A 300 -8.03 -11.29 -6.16
C ASP A 300 -7.58 -12.71 -6.59
N SER A 301 -6.30 -13.04 -6.54
CA SER A 301 -5.79 -14.37 -6.89
C SER A 301 -6.23 -15.47 -5.92
N SER A 302 -6.70 -15.11 -4.73
CA SER A 302 -6.94 -16.01 -3.59
C SER A 302 -8.40 -16.22 -3.28
N VAL A 303 -9.25 -15.19 -3.42
CA VAL A 303 -10.66 -15.21 -3.01
C VAL A 303 -11.56 -14.35 -3.89
N HIS A 304 -12.87 -14.66 -3.85
CA HIS A 304 -13.94 -13.76 -4.30
C HIS A 304 -14.50 -13.02 -3.09
N TYR A 305 -14.67 -11.72 -3.22
CA TYR A 305 -15.22 -10.86 -2.18
C TYR A 305 -16.75 -10.79 -2.23
N SER A 306 -17.37 -10.32 -1.14
CA SER A 306 -18.81 -10.27 -0.98
C SER A 306 -19.48 -9.30 -1.94
N ARG A 307 -20.31 -9.85 -2.84
CA ARG A 307 -21.16 -9.06 -3.73
C ARG A 307 -22.15 -8.17 -2.96
N ARG A 308 -22.62 -8.61 -1.80
CA ARG A 308 -23.56 -7.86 -0.95
C ARG A 308 -22.89 -6.62 -0.38
N LEU A 309 -21.65 -6.76 0.13
CA LEU A 309 -20.87 -5.63 0.64
C LEU A 309 -20.52 -4.65 -0.48
N ILE A 310 -20.10 -5.14 -1.65
CA ILE A 310 -19.82 -4.29 -2.82
C ILE A 310 -21.05 -3.46 -3.18
N ALA A 311 -22.23 -4.09 -3.31
CA ALA A 311 -23.47 -3.38 -3.63
C ALA A 311 -23.84 -2.33 -2.57
N ARG A 312 -23.62 -2.62 -1.28
CA ARG A 312 -23.83 -1.66 -0.20
C ARG A 312 -22.86 -0.49 -0.26
N MET A 313 -21.57 -0.75 -0.53
CA MET A 313 -20.57 0.31 -0.69
C MET A 313 -20.88 1.21 -1.88
N HIS A 314 -21.35 0.67 -3.01
CA HIS A 314 -21.82 1.47 -4.13
C HIS A 314 -23.01 2.37 -3.78
N ALA A 315 -24.00 1.83 -3.05
CA ALA A 315 -25.16 2.62 -2.64
C ALA A 315 -24.75 3.79 -1.73
N LEU A 316 -23.85 3.55 -0.76
CA LEU A 316 -23.29 4.58 0.11
C LEU A 316 -22.44 5.60 -0.68
N ALA A 317 -21.59 5.13 -1.58
CA ALA A 317 -20.78 5.98 -2.44
C ALA A 317 -21.65 6.95 -3.26
N GLN A 318 -22.75 6.43 -3.83
CA GLN A 318 -23.70 7.24 -4.57
C GLN A 318 -24.44 8.25 -3.68
N SER A 319 -24.89 7.85 -2.49
CA SER A 319 -25.65 8.73 -1.59
C SER A 319 -24.80 9.87 -0.99
N HIS A 320 -23.49 9.64 -0.87
CA HIS A 320 -22.54 10.59 -0.28
C HIS A 320 -21.64 11.32 -1.31
N ASP A 321 -21.89 11.13 -2.60
CA ASP A 321 -21.05 11.68 -3.69
C ASP A 321 -19.56 11.34 -3.49
N ILE A 322 -19.28 10.08 -3.20
CA ILE A 322 -17.92 9.54 -3.04
C ILE A 322 -17.57 8.76 -4.31
N PRO A 323 -16.49 9.10 -5.01
CA PRO A 323 -16.05 8.31 -6.15
C PRO A 323 -15.53 6.95 -5.68
N VAL A 324 -15.89 5.90 -6.41
CA VAL A 324 -15.39 4.53 -6.24
C VAL A 324 -15.16 3.89 -7.60
N GLN A 325 -14.29 2.91 -7.65
CA GLN A 325 -13.94 2.15 -8.84
C GLN A 325 -14.15 0.66 -8.60
N ASP A 326 -14.25 -0.14 -9.65
CA ASP A 326 -14.38 -1.59 -9.57
C ASP A 326 -13.19 -2.27 -10.22
N VAL A 327 -12.71 -3.37 -9.62
CA VAL A 327 -11.57 -4.10 -10.16
C VAL A 327 -11.62 -5.59 -9.86
N VAL A 328 -11.08 -6.36 -10.81
CA VAL A 328 -10.71 -7.77 -10.64
C VAL A 328 -9.19 -7.85 -10.78
N LEU A 329 -8.49 -8.27 -9.74
CA LEU A 329 -7.04 -8.41 -9.73
C LEU A 329 -6.64 -9.88 -9.94
N TYR A 330 -5.64 -10.12 -10.78
CA TYR A 330 -5.23 -11.49 -11.11
C TYR A 330 -3.96 -11.92 -10.36
N HIS A 331 -2.95 -11.04 -10.28
CA HIS A 331 -1.68 -11.29 -9.60
C HIS A 331 -1.55 -10.41 -8.35
N TYR A 332 -2.48 -10.60 -7.42
CA TYR A 332 -2.59 -9.82 -6.20
C TYR A 332 -3.23 -10.67 -5.13
N SER A 333 -2.78 -10.54 -3.89
CA SER A 333 -3.38 -11.16 -2.70
C SER A 333 -3.23 -10.21 -1.53
N SER A 334 -4.15 -10.25 -0.58
CA SER A 334 -4.09 -9.49 0.65
C SER A 334 -4.60 -10.31 1.84
N ASP A 335 -4.57 -9.74 3.03
CA ASP A 335 -5.10 -10.29 4.28
C ASP A 335 -6.54 -10.81 4.16
N GLY A 336 -7.32 -10.33 3.19
CA GLY A 336 -8.68 -10.76 2.91
C GLY A 336 -8.85 -12.25 2.67
N ALA A 337 -7.82 -12.89 2.10
CA ALA A 337 -7.80 -14.33 1.89
C ALA A 337 -7.99 -15.13 3.20
N TYR A 338 -7.38 -14.65 4.29
CA TYR A 338 -7.50 -15.31 5.59
C TYR A 338 -8.80 -14.98 6.30
N LEU A 339 -9.33 -13.75 6.16
CA LEU A 339 -10.62 -13.40 6.75
C LEU A 339 -11.75 -14.24 6.16
N VAL A 340 -11.80 -14.41 4.83
CA VAL A 340 -12.76 -15.29 4.16
C VAL A 340 -12.64 -16.73 4.64
N ARG A 341 -11.41 -17.26 4.78
CA ARG A 341 -11.19 -18.63 5.28
C ARG A 341 -11.57 -18.80 6.75
N GLN A 342 -11.62 -17.74 7.53
CA GLN A 342 -12.09 -17.71 8.91
C GLN A 342 -13.62 -17.55 9.01
N GLY A 343 -14.33 -17.49 7.87
CA GLY A 343 -15.78 -17.46 7.79
C GLY A 343 -16.40 -16.07 7.85
N MET A 344 -15.62 -15.01 7.69
CA MET A 344 -16.14 -13.64 7.66
C MET A 344 -16.66 -13.29 6.26
N GLU A 345 -17.77 -12.58 6.20
CA GLU A 345 -18.18 -11.91 4.98
C GLU A 345 -17.23 -10.72 4.73
N THR A 346 -16.41 -10.81 3.68
CA THR A 346 -15.25 -9.91 3.53
C THR A 346 -15.32 -9.10 2.25
N LEU A 347 -14.78 -7.87 2.31
CA LEU A 347 -14.51 -7.00 1.16
C LEU A 347 -13.14 -6.35 1.32
N LEU A 348 -12.38 -6.29 0.23
CA LEU A 348 -11.18 -5.47 0.08
C LEU A 348 -11.57 -4.13 -0.56
N VAL A 349 -11.31 -3.04 0.15
CA VAL A 349 -11.47 -1.65 -0.30
C VAL A 349 -10.08 -1.05 -0.45
N ALA A 350 -9.69 -0.74 -1.68
CA ALA A 350 -8.30 -0.52 -2.05
C ALA A 350 -8.07 0.90 -2.62
N PRO A 351 -7.57 1.87 -1.81
CA PRO A 351 -7.13 3.15 -2.35
C PRO A 351 -6.03 2.96 -3.39
N PRO A 352 -6.11 3.63 -4.57
CA PRO A 352 -5.20 3.36 -5.66
C PRO A 352 -3.77 3.82 -5.40
N ILE A 353 -2.81 3.02 -5.85
CA ILE A 353 -1.37 3.28 -5.78
C ILE A 353 -0.71 3.00 -7.12
N ARG A 354 0.25 3.81 -7.53
CA ARG A 354 1.19 3.49 -8.62
C ARG A 354 2.51 3.01 -8.05
N TYR A 355 3.17 2.12 -8.79
CA TYR A 355 4.53 1.67 -8.49
C TYR A 355 4.64 0.92 -7.15
N SER A 356 3.58 0.21 -6.73
CA SER A 356 3.60 -0.67 -5.56
C SER A 356 4.84 -1.56 -5.57
N HIS A 357 5.38 -1.87 -4.40
CA HIS A 357 6.62 -2.63 -4.21
C HIS A 357 7.87 -1.92 -4.81
N SER A 358 7.89 -0.60 -4.72
CA SER A 358 9.04 0.22 -5.13
C SER A 358 9.38 1.31 -4.09
N PRO A 359 10.56 1.92 -4.14
CA PRO A 359 10.94 2.99 -3.20
C PRO A 359 10.20 4.32 -3.44
N PHE A 360 9.37 4.40 -4.47
CA PHE A 360 8.71 5.63 -4.93
C PHE A 360 7.23 5.41 -5.26
N GLU A 361 6.55 4.66 -4.43
CA GLU A 361 5.11 4.46 -4.51
C GLU A 361 4.36 5.79 -4.48
N ALA A 362 3.38 5.94 -5.36
CA ALA A 362 2.71 7.21 -5.57
C ALA A 362 1.20 7.10 -5.32
N VAL A 363 0.68 7.98 -4.46
CA VAL A 363 -0.74 8.03 -4.08
C VAL A 363 -1.31 9.45 -4.22
N ASP A 364 -2.61 9.54 -4.43
CA ASP A 364 -3.35 10.78 -4.28
C ASP A 364 -4.02 10.77 -2.89
N PRO A 365 -3.67 11.67 -1.94
CA PRO A 365 -4.25 11.66 -0.60
C PRO A 365 -5.77 11.76 -0.57
N ARG A 366 -6.39 12.28 -1.64
CA ARG A 366 -7.85 12.39 -1.74
C ARG A 366 -8.51 11.02 -1.88
N ASP A 367 -7.85 10.05 -2.52
CA ASP A 367 -8.39 8.69 -2.64
C ASP A 367 -8.42 7.98 -1.29
N VAL A 368 -7.42 8.24 -0.44
CA VAL A 368 -7.36 7.74 0.95
C VAL A 368 -8.48 8.38 1.79
N GLU A 369 -8.69 9.69 1.65
CA GLU A 369 -9.81 10.38 2.31
C GLU A 369 -11.17 9.87 1.83
N HIS A 370 -11.32 9.56 0.56
CA HIS A 370 -12.56 8.96 0.04
C HIS A 370 -12.83 7.58 0.68
N ALA A 371 -11.80 6.77 0.94
CA ALA A 371 -11.95 5.52 1.68
C ALA A 371 -12.42 5.77 3.13
N VAL A 372 -11.83 6.75 3.82
CA VAL A 372 -12.27 7.13 5.18
C VAL A 372 -13.75 7.52 5.17
N ARG A 373 -14.18 8.40 4.26
CA ARG A 373 -15.57 8.84 4.15
C ARG A 373 -16.53 7.69 3.85
N LEU A 374 -16.13 6.77 2.99
CA LEU A 374 -16.93 5.61 2.62
C LEU A 374 -17.14 4.68 3.82
N PHE A 375 -16.10 4.40 4.59
CA PHE A 375 -16.21 3.60 5.82
C PHE A 375 -16.95 4.33 6.93
N GLU A 376 -16.77 5.63 7.08
CA GLU A 376 -17.53 6.44 8.03
C GLU A 376 -19.03 6.33 7.76
N ALA A 377 -19.46 6.50 6.50
CA ALA A 377 -20.86 6.31 6.10
C ALA A 377 -21.34 4.89 6.40
N PHE A 378 -20.55 3.86 6.05
CA PHE A 378 -20.92 2.46 6.33
C PHE A 378 -21.15 2.21 7.83
N LEU A 379 -20.27 2.72 8.68
CA LEU A 379 -20.27 2.42 10.11
C LEU A 379 -21.24 3.29 10.93
N THR A 380 -21.61 4.48 10.43
CA THR A 380 -22.47 5.42 11.13
C THR A 380 -23.89 5.50 10.60
N GLU A 381 -24.23 4.82 9.52
CA GLU A 381 -25.59 4.71 9.02
C GLU A 381 -26.20 3.36 9.38
N ALA A 382 -27.44 3.38 9.81
CA ALA A 382 -28.20 2.17 10.05
C ALA A 382 -28.26 1.33 8.75
N ALA A 383 -28.11 0.00 8.88
CA ALA A 383 -28.35 -0.85 7.75
C ALA A 383 -29.80 -0.61 7.24
N ALA A 384 -29.95 -0.21 5.99
CA ALA A 384 -31.24 -0.34 5.33
C ALA A 384 -31.60 -1.83 5.34
N GLU A 385 -32.77 -2.16 5.90
CA GLU A 385 -33.29 -3.53 6.00
C GLU A 385 -33.45 -4.18 4.62
#